data_d2de67ca7f7291cfdab4d9aefd8c60f3
#
_entry.id   d2de67ca7f7291cfdab4d9aefd8c60f3
#
_cell.length_a   1.000
_cell.length_b   1.000
_cell.length_c   1.000
_cell.angle_alpha   90.00
_cell.angle_beta   90.00
_cell.angle_gamma   90.00
#
_symmetry.space_group_name_H-M   'P 1'
#
loop_
_entity.id
_entity.type
_entity.pdbx_description
1 polymer ?
#
loop_
_entity_poly.entity_id
_entity_poly.type
_entity_poly.pdbx_seq_one_letter_code
_entity_poly.pdbx_strand_id
1 'polypeptide(L)'
;MVKFGVMVKPAPYEKMAEEAVLADKLGLDSVWVPDHIILENYRSTSLEAWCLLSALGTCTSKVTLGTSVTDPYRRHPAILAQTVATLDRITGGRAILGLGAGEAMNVDPFGIPRDRRIARMKETVEILRSLWKGEIIDHDGKIFSLTKAFLQVLPARKTSVPIYLAANSPMTRRLVGRYGDGWLAEMMSPKRYEADIREVEDAARKAGRSVGDIDVVCVVATAVSSDYDAAREAALLQAKRRFLWWPKQLKLYGYTVTEEYDWNYLLVDKETSEEIRKHILEVPDKACEDVTIFGTAEDCIEKIEKYLKSGVTHFEFEIVSPYKETCRLLNEKVIPHFA
;
A
#
# COMPACT_ATOMS: atom_id res chain seq x y z
N MET A 1 -11.88 -13.34 9.33
CA MET A 1 -11.74 -13.87 7.95
C MET A 1 -10.58 -13.13 7.31
N VAL A 2 -9.65 -13.83 6.67
CA VAL A 2 -8.54 -13.23 5.95
C VAL A 2 -9.04 -12.56 4.66
N LYS A 3 -8.42 -11.44 4.27
CA LYS A 3 -8.75 -10.69 3.05
C LYS A 3 -7.65 -10.82 2.01
N PHE A 4 -8.04 -10.87 0.74
CA PHE A 4 -7.14 -10.98 -0.40
C PHE A 4 -7.43 -9.90 -1.43
N GLY A 5 -6.44 -9.08 -1.71
CA GLY A 5 -6.53 -8.02 -2.70
C GLY A 5 -5.35 -8.02 -3.64
N VAL A 6 -5.41 -7.19 -4.66
CA VAL A 6 -4.35 -7.03 -5.65
C VAL A 6 -4.01 -5.57 -5.89
N MET A 7 -2.75 -5.30 -6.15
CA MET A 7 -2.31 -4.03 -6.71
C MET A 7 -2.37 -4.11 -8.24
N VAL A 8 -3.12 -3.19 -8.86
CA VAL A 8 -3.04 -3.01 -10.32
C VAL A 8 -1.78 -2.24 -10.66
N LYS A 9 -0.97 -2.81 -11.55
CA LYS A 9 0.31 -2.22 -11.90
C LYS A 9 0.16 -1.04 -12.85
N PRO A 10 1.00 -0.01 -12.72
CA PRO A 10 1.06 1.12 -13.63
C PRO A 10 1.18 0.66 -15.09
N ALA A 11 0.17 0.96 -15.88
CA ALA A 11 -0.01 0.54 -17.27
C ALA A 11 -1.01 1.49 -17.97
N PRO A 12 -1.25 1.37 -19.30
CA PRO A 12 -2.39 2.01 -19.93
C PRO A 12 -3.71 1.64 -19.23
N TYR A 13 -4.66 2.61 -19.23
CA TYR A 13 -5.93 2.49 -18.51
C TYR A 13 -6.68 1.20 -18.80
N GLU A 14 -6.78 0.82 -20.07
CA GLU A 14 -7.54 -0.36 -20.51
C GLU A 14 -7.05 -1.63 -19.81
N LYS A 15 -5.73 -1.78 -19.69
CA LYS A 15 -5.13 -2.93 -19.01
C LYS A 15 -5.41 -2.89 -17.50
N MET A 16 -5.27 -1.73 -16.87
CA MET A 16 -5.55 -1.58 -15.44
C MET A 16 -7.03 -1.84 -15.13
N ALA A 17 -7.94 -1.40 -16.00
CA ALA A 17 -9.36 -1.67 -15.88
C ALA A 17 -9.68 -3.17 -16.05
N GLU A 18 -9.07 -3.85 -17.05
CA GLU A 18 -9.21 -5.31 -17.20
C GLU A 18 -8.76 -6.08 -15.95
N GLU A 19 -7.63 -5.68 -15.36
CA GLU A 19 -7.09 -6.30 -14.15
C GLU A 19 -8.02 -6.10 -12.95
N ALA A 20 -8.54 -4.89 -12.75
CA ALA A 20 -9.48 -4.60 -11.67
C ALA A 20 -10.82 -5.33 -11.83
N VAL A 21 -11.37 -5.36 -13.05
CA VAL A 21 -12.60 -6.11 -13.36
C VAL A 21 -12.41 -7.62 -13.16
N LEU A 22 -11.24 -8.15 -13.51
CA LEU A 22 -10.95 -9.55 -13.25
C LEU A 22 -10.90 -9.85 -11.75
N ALA A 23 -10.24 -9.01 -10.95
CA ALA A 23 -10.20 -9.14 -9.50
C ALA A 23 -11.62 -9.12 -8.88
N ASP A 24 -12.47 -8.19 -9.31
CA ASP A 24 -13.87 -8.09 -8.87
C ASP A 24 -14.70 -9.34 -9.23
N LYS A 25 -14.53 -9.87 -10.44
CA LYS A 25 -15.22 -11.09 -10.90
C LYS A 25 -14.77 -12.34 -10.15
N LEU A 26 -13.51 -12.43 -9.81
CA LEU A 26 -12.94 -13.53 -9.03
C LEU A 26 -13.29 -13.45 -7.54
N GLY A 27 -13.91 -12.36 -7.08
CA GLY A 27 -14.34 -12.21 -5.68
C GLY A 27 -13.20 -11.86 -4.73
N LEU A 28 -12.15 -11.21 -5.21
CA LEU A 28 -11.14 -10.63 -4.33
C LEU A 28 -11.74 -9.49 -3.50
N ASP A 29 -11.11 -9.18 -2.36
CA ASP A 29 -11.65 -8.20 -1.40
C ASP A 29 -11.31 -6.75 -1.77
N SER A 30 -10.14 -6.53 -2.39
CA SER A 30 -9.63 -5.17 -2.63
C SER A 30 -8.78 -5.04 -3.88
N VAL A 31 -8.84 -3.85 -4.47
CA VAL A 31 -7.96 -3.39 -5.57
C VAL A 31 -7.25 -2.12 -5.12
N TRP A 32 -5.95 -2.10 -5.29
CA TRP A 32 -5.07 -1.02 -4.85
C TRP A 32 -4.35 -0.36 -6.02
N VAL A 33 -4.18 0.97 -5.93
CA VAL A 33 -3.52 1.79 -6.94
C VAL A 33 -2.39 2.60 -6.28
N PRO A 34 -1.16 2.54 -6.79
CA PRO A 34 -0.10 3.43 -6.33
C PRO A 34 -0.37 4.87 -6.77
N ASP A 35 -0.19 5.84 -5.88
CA ASP A 35 -0.39 7.27 -6.17
C ASP A 35 0.97 7.96 -6.38
N HIS A 36 1.54 7.76 -7.56
CA HIS A 36 2.84 8.30 -7.95
C HIS A 36 2.71 9.25 -9.14
N ILE A 37 3.54 10.30 -9.19
CA ILE A 37 3.79 11.11 -10.39
C ILE A 37 4.95 10.48 -11.17
N ILE A 38 5.99 10.10 -10.43
CA ILE A 38 7.19 9.45 -10.96
C ILE A 38 7.30 8.05 -10.34
N LEU A 39 7.63 7.08 -11.18
CA LEU A 39 7.88 5.69 -10.79
C LEU A 39 9.36 5.36 -10.94
N GLU A 40 9.86 4.40 -10.19
CA GLU A 40 11.25 3.92 -10.28
C GLU A 40 11.59 3.42 -11.69
N ASN A 41 10.59 2.93 -12.42
CA ASN A 41 10.71 2.64 -13.84
C ASN A 41 10.19 3.84 -14.64
N TYR A 42 11.08 4.73 -15.05
CA TYR A 42 10.77 5.93 -15.84
C TYR A 42 10.04 5.66 -17.18
N ARG A 43 9.99 4.40 -17.63
CA ARG A 43 9.26 3.99 -18.85
C ARG A 43 7.81 3.60 -18.55
N SER A 44 7.42 3.50 -17.28
CA SER A 44 6.07 3.14 -16.88
C SER A 44 5.12 4.33 -17.01
N THR A 45 3.86 4.05 -17.33
CA THR A 45 2.80 5.06 -17.33
C THR A 45 2.24 5.17 -15.92
N SER A 46 2.32 6.35 -15.32
CA SER A 46 1.68 6.66 -14.04
C SER A 46 0.44 7.51 -14.29
N LEU A 47 -0.74 6.94 -14.06
CA LEU A 47 -2.00 7.69 -14.09
C LEU A 47 -2.29 8.29 -12.72
N GLU A 48 -2.98 9.43 -12.69
CA GLU A 48 -3.40 10.04 -11.42
C GLU A 48 -4.35 9.10 -10.69
N ALA A 49 -4.00 8.74 -9.45
CA ALA A 49 -4.62 7.60 -8.76
C ALA A 49 -6.11 7.78 -8.46
N TRP A 50 -6.56 8.99 -8.12
CA TRP A 50 -7.96 9.23 -7.74
C TRP A 50 -8.87 9.28 -8.96
N CYS A 51 -8.40 9.83 -10.10
CA CYS A 51 -9.10 9.73 -11.39
C CYS A 51 -9.22 8.26 -11.81
N LEU A 52 -8.13 7.50 -11.71
CA LEU A 52 -8.13 6.07 -12.03
C LEU A 52 -9.08 5.28 -11.11
N LEU A 53 -8.99 5.45 -9.79
CA LEU A 53 -9.88 4.78 -8.82
C LEU A 53 -11.36 5.08 -9.09
N SER A 54 -11.68 6.32 -9.49
CA SER A 54 -13.05 6.70 -9.84
C SER A 54 -13.53 5.93 -11.08
N ALA A 55 -12.68 5.82 -12.11
CA ALA A 55 -12.99 5.04 -13.31
C ALA A 55 -13.12 3.54 -12.99
N LEU A 56 -12.18 2.96 -12.22
CA LEU A 56 -12.25 1.57 -11.77
C LEU A 56 -13.50 1.32 -10.92
N GLY A 57 -13.90 2.29 -10.10
CA GLY A 57 -15.11 2.23 -9.28
C GLY A 57 -16.40 2.06 -10.07
N THR A 58 -16.46 2.59 -11.29
CA THR A 58 -17.63 2.46 -12.16
C THR A 58 -17.69 1.14 -12.92
N CYS A 59 -16.56 0.44 -13.09
CA CYS A 59 -16.51 -0.83 -13.80
C CYS A 59 -16.37 -2.06 -12.87
N THR A 60 -16.35 -1.85 -11.55
CA THR A 60 -16.33 -2.88 -10.49
C THR A 60 -17.54 -2.74 -9.59
N SER A 61 -17.91 -3.80 -8.85
CA SER A 61 -19.12 -3.82 -8.04
C SER A 61 -18.94 -4.29 -6.59
N LYS A 62 -17.88 -5.04 -6.28
CA LYS A 62 -17.67 -5.70 -4.98
C LYS A 62 -16.39 -5.27 -4.31
N VAL A 63 -15.27 -5.26 -5.04
CA VAL A 63 -13.94 -4.94 -4.48
C VAL A 63 -13.93 -3.56 -3.84
N THR A 64 -13.30 -3.45 -2.71
CA THR A 64 -12.91 -2.14 -2.15
C THR A 64 -11.77 -1.56 -2.98
N LEU A 65 -11.72 -0.23 -3.05
CA LEU A 65 -10.80 0.50 -3.91
C LEU A 65 -9.97 1.48 -3.08
N GLY A 66 -8.66 1.34 -3.12
CA GLY A 66 -7.78 2.14 -2.29
C GLY A 66 -6.49 2.58 -2.96
N THR A 67 -5.86 3.59 -2.37
CA THR A 67 -4.48 3.96 -2.71
C THR A 67 -3.48 3.16 -1.89
N SER A 68 -2.39 2.70 -2.50
CA SER A 68 -1.27 2.07 -1.81
C SER A 68 0.06 2.71 -2.26
N VAL A 69 0.41 3.90 -1.75
CA VAL A 69 -0.36 4.81 -0.91
C VAL A 69 -0.28 6.25 -1.44
N THR A 70 -1.26 7.11 -1.08
CA THR A 70 -1.14 8.56 -1.31
C THR A 70 -0.31 9.21 -0.20
N ASP A 71 0.04 10.48 -0.36
CA ASP A 71 0.80 11.26 0.62
C ASP A 71 0.04 12.54 1.07
N PRO A 72 0.41 13.12 2.23
CA PRO A 72 -0.25 14.31 2.78
C PRO A 72 0.36 15.63 2.28
N TYR A 73 1.12 15.64 1.18
CA TYR A 73 1.80 16.82 0.66
C TYR A 73 1.16 17.36 -0.60
N ARG A 74 0.93 16.48 -1.57
CA ARG A 74 0.41 16.85 -2.90
C ARG A 74 -1.03 17.33 -2.87
N ARG A 75 -1.78 16.97 -1.83
CA ARG A 75 -3.18 17.41 -1.64
C ARG A 75 -3.40 17.93 -0.22
N HIS A 76 -3.99 19.12 -0.13
CA HIS A 76 -4.46 19.65 1.16
C HIS A 76 -5.50 18.68 1.77
N PRO A 77 -5.52 18.46 3.11
CA PRO A 77 -6.45 17.50 3.73
C PRO A 77 -7.91 17.75 3.42
N ALA A 78 -8.35 19.00 3.23
CA ALA A 78 -9.73 19.30 2.82
C ALA A 78 -10.04 18.77 1.42
N ILE A 79 -9.11 18.94 0.47
CA ILE A 79 -9.24 18.39 -0.89
C ILE A 79 -9.21 16.86 -0.86
N LEU A 80 -8.28 16.28 -0.10
CA LEU A 80 -8.20 14.83 0.05
C LEU A 80 -9.50 14.27 0.68
N ALA A 81 -10.04 14.94 1.70
CA ALA A 81 -11.31 14.55 2.33
C ALA A 81 -12.48 14.55 1.32
N GLN A 82 -12.57 15.61 0.50
CA GLN A 82 -13.58 15.71 -0.57
C GLN A 82 -13.41 14.62 -1.61
N THR A 83 -12.16 14.39 -2.08
CA THR A 83 -11.84 13.39 -3.09
C THR A 83 -12.25 11.99 -2.63
N VAL A 84 -11.84 11.59 -1.43
CA VAL A 84 -12.15 10.27 -0.87
C VAL A 84 -13.64 10.09 -0.63
N ALA A 85 -14.33 11.12 -0.10
CA ALA A 85 -15.78 11.07 0.09
C ALA A 85 -16.52 10.95 -1.25
N THR A 86 -16.02 11.62 -2.30
CA THR A 86 -16.58 11.50 -3.65
C THR A 86 -16.40 10.08 -4.21
N LEU A 87 -15.20 9.51 -4.09
CA LEU A 87 -14.96 8.12 -4.49
C LEU A 87 -15.87 7.16 -3.72
N ASP A 88 -16.02 7.36 -2.40
CA ASP A 88 -16.90 6.53 -1.57
C ASP A 88 -18.37 6.60 -2.03
N ARG A 89 -18.82 7.80 -2.46
CA ARG A 89 -20.16 7.99 -3.08
C ARG A 89 -20.30 7.28 -4.42
N ILE A 90 -19.33 7.46 -5.33
CA ILE A 90 -19.34 6.81 -6.66
C ILE A 90 -19.40 5.30 -6.52
N THR A 91 -18.68 4.75 -5.56
CA THR A 91 -18.51 3.31 -5.34
C THR A 91 -19.53 2.70 -4.38
N GLY A 92 -20.44 3.49 -3.82
CA GLY A 92 -21.45 2.99 -2.86
C GLY A 92 -20.84 2.49 -1.53
N GLY A 93 -19.78 3.13 -1.05
CA GLY A 93 -19.15 2.81 0.24
C GLY A 93 -17.97 1.84 0.14
N ARG A 94 -17.30 1.75 -1.02
CA ARG A 94 -16.15 0.83 -1.23
C ARG A 94 -14.78 1.51 -1.24
N ALA A 95 -14.67 2.82 -0.87
CA ALA A 95 -13.38 3.49 -0.80
C ALA A 95 -12.57 3.10 0.44
N ILE A 96 -11.25 3.05 0.28
CA ILE A 96 -10.25 2.99 1.36
C ILE A 96 -9.20 4.07 1.07
N LEU A 97 -8.76 4.77 2.11
CA LEU A 97 -7.63 5.68 2.01
C LEU A 97 -6.36 5.01 2.52
N GLY A 98 -5.44 4.65 1.64
CA GLY A 98 -4.08 4.33 2.04
C GLY A 98 -3.22 5.59 2.05
N LEU A 99 -2.61 5.92 3.19
CA LEU A 99 -1.84 7.13 3.41
C LEU A 99 -0.41 6.80 3.89
N GLY A 100 0.58 7.33 3.19
CA GLY A 100 2.01 7.17 3.50
C GLY A 100 2.72 8.48 3.81
N ALA A 101 4.00 8.38 4.11
CA ALA A 101 4.82 9.52 4.53
C ALA A 101 5.37 10.36 3.36
N GLY A 102 5.04 10.02 2.12
CA GLY A 102 5.55 10.68 0.91
C GLY A 102 7.00 10.32 0.59
N GLU A 103 7.31 10.31 -0.69
CA GLU A 103 8.62 9.98 -1.27
C GLU A 103 9.24 11.19 -1.95
N ALA A 104 10.57 11.31 -1.90
CA ALA A 104 11.28 12.45 -2.49
C ALA A 104 10.96 12.60 -3.97
N MET A 105 11.03 11.51 -4.74
CA MET A 105 10.81 11.55 -6.19
C MET A 105 9.42 12.07 -6.60
N ASN A 106 8.43 12.00 -5.71
CA ASN A 106 7.05 12.42 -5.98
C ASN A 106 6.70 13.82 -5.46
N VAL A 107 7.62 14.49 -4.77
CA VAL A 107 7.38 15.83 -4.18
C VAL A 107 8.50 16.82 -4.45
N ASP A 108 9.78 16.44 -4.25
CA ASP A 108 10.92 17.37 -4.32
C ASP A 108 11.11 17.96 -5.73
N PRO A 109 11.01 17.20 -6.86
CA PRO A 109 11.14 17.76 -8.20
C PRO A 109 10.06 18.80 -8.55
N PHE A 110 8.94 18.77 -7.84
CA PHE A 110 7.80 19.66 -8.08
C PHE A 110 7.78 20.85 -7.10
N GLY A 111 8.84 21.05 -6.32
CA GLY A 111 8.93 22.15 -5.36
C GLY A 111 7.95 22.03 -4.19
N ILE A 112 7.46 20.84 -3.89
CA ILE A 112 6.54 20.58 -2.78
C ILE A 112 7.37 20.30 -1.52
N PRO A 113 7.28 21.15 -0.47
CA PRO A 113 8.05 20.97 0.75
C PRO A 113 7.69 19.67 1.49
N ARG A 114 8.68 18.81 1.76
CA ARG A 114 8.51 17.53 2.43
C ARG A 114 9.03 17.57 3.87
N ASP A 115 8.39 18.38 4.69
CA ASP A 115 8.73 18.56 6.09
C ASP A 115 7.78 17.87 7.06
N ARG A 116 8.20 17.72 8.32
CA ARG A 116 7.37 17.29 9.46
C ARG A 116 6.45 16.10 9.19
N ARG A 117 6.93 15.09 8.46
CA ARG A 117 6.16 13.95 7.93
C ARG A 117 5.15 13.36 8.92
N ILE A 118 5.59 13.05 10.14
CA ILE A 118 4.74 12.42 11.16
C ILE A 118 3.62 13.36 11.64
N ALA A 119 3.93 14.63 11.89
CA ALA A 119 2.93 15.61 12.30
C ALA A 119 1.90 15.84 11.17
N ARG A 120 2.37 15.92 9.92
CA ARG A 120 1.53 16.10 8.75
C ARG A 120 0.56 14.93 8.56
N MET A 121 1.05 13.68 8.63
CA MET A 121 0.18 12.49 8.57
C MET A 121 -0.87 12.51 9.68
N LYS A 122 -0.45 12.80 10.93
CA LYS A 122 -1.35 12.84 12.06
C LYS A 122 -2.46 13.88 11.86
N GLU A 123 -2.10 15.15 11.59
CA GLU A 123 -3.08 16.22 11.40
C GLU A 123 -4.00 15.96 10.21
N THR A 124 -3.46 15.38 9.10
CA THR A 124 -4.28 14.95 7.98
C THR A 124 -5.35 13.97 8.41
N VAL A 125 -5.01 12.91 9.15
CA VAL A 125 -5.99 11.92 9.62
C VAL A 125 -7.03 12.55 10.53
N GLU A 126 -6.62 13.40 11.47
CA GLU A 126 -7.53 14.09 12.40
C GLU A 126 -8.54 14.99 11.66
N ILE A 127 -8.06 15.79 10.69
CA ILE A 127 -8.90 16.65 9.85
C ILE A 127 -9.88 15.82 9.01
N LEU A 128 -9.39 14.76 8.34
CA LEU A 128 -10.23 13.87 7.53
C LEU A 128 -11.38 13.28 8.35
N ARG A 129 -11.07 12.73 9.54
CA ARG A 129 -12.05 12.12 10.43
C ARG A 129 -13.15 13.09 10.84
N SER A 130 -12.78 14.33 11.22
CA SER A 130 -13.74 15.34 11.62
C SER A 130 -14.59 15.83 10.45
N LEU A 131 -13.99 16.09 9.29
CA LEU A 131 -14.71 16.52 8.10
C LEU A 131 -15.72 15.47 7.60
N TRP A 132 -15.36 14.16 7.67
CA TRP A 132 -16.25 13.08 7.24
C TRP A 132 -17.42 12.82 8.18
N LYS A 133 -17.36 13.30 9.43
CA LYS A 133 -18.51 13.31 10.34
C LYS A 133 -19.54 14.40 10.03
N GLY A 134 -19.20 15.33 9.13
CA GLY A 134 -20.04 16.49 8.83
C GLY A 134 -19.90 17.63 9.85
N GLU A 135 -18.84 17.62 10.64
CA GLU A 135 -18.56 18.67 11.61
C GLU A 135 -18.09 19.96 10.91
N ILE A 136 -18.45 21.12 11.48
CA ILE A 136 -17.79 22.39 11.17
C ILE A 136 -16.61 22.51 12.11
N ILE A 137 -15.40 22.57 11.58
CA ILE A 137 -14.18 22.51 12.38
C ILE A 137 -13.35 23.79 12.31
N ASP A 138 -12.82 24.17 13.45
CA ASP A 138 -11.65 25.02 13.57
C ASP A 138 -10.47 24.15 13.96
N HIS A 139 -9.36 24.25 13.24
CA HIS A 139 -8.14 23.50 13.49
C HIS A 139 -6.94 24.45 13.46
N ASP A 140 -6.22 24.53 14.55
CA ASP A 140 -4.98 25.30 14.66
C ASP A 140 -3.82 24.34 14.98
N GLY A 141 -3.37 23.67 13.94
CA GLY A 141 -2.31 22.68 14.01
C GLY A 141 -0.92 23.27 13.76
N LYS A 142 0.09 22.39 13.81
CA LYS A 142 1.47 22.77 13.47
C LYS A 142 1.70 22.88 11.97
N ILE A 143 0.83 22.25 11.19
CA ILE A 143 0.94 22.11 9.73
C ILE A 143 -0.23 22.80 9.03
N PHE A 144 -1.45 22.56 9.49
CA PHE A 144 -2.67 23.07 8.87
C PHE A 144 -3.42 23.99 9.81
N SER A 145 -3.98 25.05 9.25
CA SER A 145 -4.92 25.93 9.94
C SER A 145 -6.21 25.99 9.14
N LEU A 146 -7.33 25.73 9.79
CA LEU A 146 -8.67 25.72 9.20
C LEU A 146 -9.60 26.57 10.07
N THR A 147 -10.47 27.34 9.43
CA THR A 147 -11.46 28.17 10.12
C THR A 147 -12.83 27.86 9.55
N LYS A 148 -13.76 27.40 10.41
CA LYS A 148 -15.15 27.05 10.06
C LYS A 148 -15.25 26.16 8.83
N ALA A 149 -14.28 25.22 8.71
CA ALA A 149 -14.19 24.33 7.56
C ALA A 149 -15.20 23.18 7.67
N PHE A 150 -15.86 22.85 6.57
CA PHE A 150 -16.78 21.73 6.48
C PHE A 150 -16.84 21.19 5.04
N LEU A 151 -17.41 20.01 4.86
CA LEU A 151 -17.65 19.41 3.55
C LEU A 151 -19.14 19.38 3.23
N GLN A 152 -19.50 19.72 2.00
CA GLN A 152 -20.85 19.51 1.48
C GLN A 152 -21.10 18.07 1.02
N VAL A 153 -20.04 17.33 0.70
CA VAL A 153 -20.09 15.91 0.37
C VAL A 153 -19.57 15.07 1.54
N LEU A 154 -20.41 14.19 2.04
CA LEU A 154 -20.03 13.20 3.07
C LEU A 154 -19.89 11.82 2.42
N PRO A 155 -19.08 10.90 2.99
CA PRO A 155 -19.01 9.52 2.54
C PRO A 155 -20.39 8.86 2.41
N ALA A 156 -20.50 7.84 1.58
CA ALA A 156 -21.73 7.07 1.41
C ALA A 156 -21.99 6.16 2.61
N ARG A 157 -20.92 5.62 3.21
CA ARG A 157 -21.03 4.76 4.40
C ARG A 157 -21.37 5.57 5.65
N LYS A 158 -22.13 4.96 6.57
CA LYS A 158 -22.49 5.58 7.86
C LYS A 158 -21.31 5.67 8.83
N THR A 159 -20.34 4.77 8.69
CA THR A 159 -19.07 4.80 9.41
C THR A 159 -18.05 5.63 8.63
N SER A 160 -16.97 6.02 9.26
CA SER A 160 -15.88 6.74 8.56
C SER A 160 -15.26 5.86 7.46
N VAL A 161 -14.74 6.47 6.39
CA VAL A 161 -13.91 5.75 5.41
C VAL A 161 -12.68 5.18 6.13
N PRO A 162 -12.32 3.90 5.92
CA PRO A 162 -11.13 3.32 6.51
C PRO A 162 -9.87 4.04 6.06
N ILE A 163 -8.99 4.35 7.00
CA ILE A 163 -7.68 4.96 6.75
C ILE A 163 -6.60 3.92 7.10
N TYR A 164 -5.91 3.44 6.07
CA TYR A 164 -4.79 2.53 6.21
C TYR A 164 -3.48 3.31 6.13
N LEU A 165 -2.58 3.14 7.10
CA LEU A 165 -1.35 3.90 7.19
C LEU A 165 -0.15 3.03 6.81
N ALA A 166 0.66 3.50 5.86
CA ALA A 166 1.94 2.87 5.55
C ALA A 166 2.94 3.16 6.67
N ALA A 167 3.50 2.09 7.27
CA ALA A 167 4.33 2.24 8.44
C ALA A 167 5.44 1.18 8.53
N ASN A 168 6.69 1.63 8.34
CA ASN A 168 7.89 0.79 8.42
C ASN A 168 8.88 1.24 9.53
N SER A 169 8.47 2.21 10.35
CA SER A 169 9.26 2.68 11.48
C SER A 169 8.47 2.65 12.79
N PRO A 170 9.14 2.58 13.97
CA PRO A 170 8.45 2.63 15.24
C PRO A 170 7.52 3.85 15.40
N MET A 171 7.91 4.99 14.86
CA MET A 171 7.10 6.22 14.94
C MET A 171 5.81 6.10 14.10
N THR A 172 5.92 5.59 12.88
CA THR A 172 4.75 5.41 11.99
C THR A 172 3.85 4.27 12.46
N ARG A 173 4.41 3.16 12.97
CA ARG A 173 3.61 2.07 13.59
C ARG A 173 2.77 2.56 14.77
N ARG A 174 3.33 3.45 15.60
CA ARG A 174 2.54 4.10 16.68
C ARG A 174 1.40 4.97 16.16
N LEU A 175 1.55 5.61 14.98
CA LEU A 175 0.43 6.31 14.35
C LEU A 175 -0.66 5.34 13.89
N VAL A 176 -0.29 4.19 13.31
CA VAL A 176 -1.25 3.13 12.96
C VAL A 176 -2.10 2.77 14.16
N GLY A 177 -1.48 2.36 15.28
CA GLY A 177 -2.21 1.97 16.48
C GLY A 177 -3.16 3.05 17.00
N ARG A 178 -2.74 4.32 16.93
CA ARG A 178 -3.55 5.44 17.45
C ARG A 178 -4.66 5.89 16.52
N TYR A 179 -4.44 5.88 15.21
CA TYR A 179 -5.29 6.59 14.25
C TYR A 179 -5.72 5.75 13.04
N GLY A 180 -4.98 4.67 12.69
CA GLY A 180 -5.22 3.86 11.50
C GLY A 180 -6.29 2.79 11.72
N ASP A 181 -7.03 2.44 10.66
CA ASP A 181 -7.90 1.27 10.62
C ASP A 181 -7.19 0.09 9.93
N GLY A 182 -6.00 0.33 9.37
CA GLY A 182 -5.13 -0.69 8.82
C GLY A 182 -3.67 -0.26 8.84
N TRP A 183 -2.79 -1.26 8.85
CA TRP A 183 -1.35 -1.13 8.73
C TRP A 183 -0.89 -1.70 7.40
N LEU A 184 -0.50 -0.83 6.47
CA LEU A 184 0.15 -1.22 5.21
C LEU A 184 1.65 -1.36 5.44
N ALA A 185 2.17 -2.56 5.26
CA ALA A 185 3.61 -2.82 5.37
C ALA A 185 4.10 -3.62 4.17
N GLU A 186 5.25 -3.22 3.65
CA GLU A 186 5.89 -3.79 2.48
C GLU A 186 7.27 -4.32 2.82
N MET A 187 7.75 -5.33 2.08
CA MET A 187 9.09 -5.92 2.23
C MET A 187 9.37 -6.43 3.65
N MET A 188 8.36 -7.06 4.26
CA MET A 188 8.46 -7.63 5.60
C MET A 188 8.26 -9.14 5.58
N SER A 189 9.18 -9.87 6.22
CA SER A 189 9.02 -11.31 6.46
C SER A 189 8.00 -11.60 7.56
N PRO A 190 7.44 -12.83 7.65
CA PRO A 190 6.57 -13.22 8.76
C PRO A 190 7.18 -12.94 10.14
N LYS A 191 8.46 -13.29 10.32
CA LYS A 191 9.20 -13.02 11.57
C LYS A 191 9.24 -11.52 11.92
N ARG A 192 9.33 -10.66 10.91
CA ARG A 192 9.35 -9.22 11.12
C ARG A 192 7.97 -8.68 11.49
N TYR A 193 6.89 -9.20 10.87
CA TYR A 193 5.53 -8.86 11.27
C TYR A 193 5.30 -9.22 12.74
N GLU A 194 5.64 -10.43 13.16
CA GLU A 194 5.50 -10.89 14.56
C GLU A 194 6.24 -9.97 15.55
N ALA A 195 7.42 -9.48 15.18
CA ALA A 195 8.18 -8.55 16.04
C ALA A 195 7.56 -7.15 16.10
N ASP A 196 7.14 -6.60 14.96
CA ASP A 196 6.75 -5.19 14.83
C ASP A 196 5.27 -4.93 15.17
N ILE A 197 4.40 -5.94 15.06
CA ILE A 197 2.96 -5.80 15.35
C ILE A 197 2.70 -5.35 16.80
N ARG A 198 3.55 -5.75 17.72
CA ARG A 198 3.45 -5.38 19.15
C ARG A 198 3.46 -3.86 19.36
N GLU A 199 4.22 -3.12 18.54
CA GLU A 199 4.24 -1.65 18.64
C GLU A 199 2.90 -1.02 18.22
N VAL A 200 2.24 -1.61 17.21
CA VAL A 200 0.90 -1.20 16.77
C VAL A 200 -0.12 -1.50 17.86
N GLU A 201 -0.08 -2.71 18.40
CA GLU A 201 -0.97 -3.17 19.47
C GLU A 201 -0.84 -2.33 20.74
N ASP A 202 0.40 -2.07 21.19
CA ASP A 202 0.66 -1.24 22.37
C ASP A 202 0.14 0.19 22.19
N ALA A 203 0.32 0.75 20.98
CA ALA A 203 -0.18 2.08 20.67
C ALA A 203 -1.72 2.13 20.60
N ALA A 204 -2.36 1.08 20.09
CA ALA A 204 -3.81 0.95 20.04
C ALA A 204 -4.40 0.85 21.46
N ARG A 205 -3.86 -0.05 22.30
CA ARG A 205 -4.28 -0.19 23.70
C ARG A 205 -4.14 1.12 24.49
N LYS A 206 -3.02 1.84 24.32
CA LYS A 206 -2.81 3.15 24.95
C LYS A 206 -3.78 4.23 24.47
N ALA A 207 -4.32 4.08 23.28
CA ALA A 207 -5.34 4.97 22.70
C ALA A 207 -6.79 4.51 23.01
N GLY A 208 -6.97 3.45 23.79
CA GLY A 208 -8.28 2.89 24.11
C GLY A 208 -8.98 2.20 22.93
N ARG A 209 -8.20 1.74 21.92
CA ARG A 209 -8.72 1.09 20.71
C ARG A 209 -8.55 -0.43 20.78
N SER A 210 -9.46 -1.16 20.15
CA SER A 210 -9.31 -2.60 19.95
C SER A 210 -8.25 -2.88 18.88
N VAL A 211 -7.36 -3.81 19.15
CA VAL A 211 -6.38 -4.30 18.18
C VAL A 211 -7.05 -5.04 17.01
N GLY A 212 -8.14 -5.74 17.30
CA GLY A 212 -8.93 -6.46 16.29
C GLY A 212 -9.62 -5.56 15.26
N ASP A 213 -9.65 -4.25 15.49
CA ASP A 213 -10.21 -3.27 14.55
C ASP A 213 -9.16 -2.76 13.52
N ILE A 214 -7.93 -3.27 13.58
CA ILE A 214 -6.83 -2.85 12.70
C ILE A 214 -6.46 -3.99 11.76
N ASP A 215 -6.74 -3.82 10.47
CA ASP A 215 -6.27 -4.75 9.45
C ASP A 215 -4.72 -4.69 9.35
N VAL A 216 -4.07 -5.84 9.38
CA VAL A 216 -2.63 -5.95 9.15
C VAL A 216 -2.41 -6.38 7.71
N VAL A 217 -2.00 -5.43 6.86
CA VAL A 217 -1.88 -5.64 5.41
C VAL A 217 -0.46 -5.99 5.02
N CYS A 218 -0.29 -7.12 4.36
CA CYS A 218 0.97 -7.54 3.75
C CYS A 218 0.97 -7.15 2.27
N VAL A 219 1.73 -6.10 1.92
CA VAL A 219 2.02 -5.75 0.52
C VAL A 219 3.17 -6.61 0.05
N VAL A 220 2.92 -7.53 -0.89
CA VAL A 220 3.89 -8.58 -1.20
C VAL A 220 3.94 -8.95 -2.68
N ALA A 221 5.16 -8.98 -3.23
CA ALA A 221 5.41 -9.50 -4.58
C ALA A 221 5.03 -10.98 -4.65
N THR A 222 4.13 -11.31 -5.59
CA THR A 222 3.50 -12.62 -5.67
C THR A 222 3.57 -13.20 -7.08
N ALA A 223 4.02 -14.46 -7.18
CA ALA A 223 4.04 -15.22 -8.43
C ALA A 223 3.57 -16.65 -8.17
N VAL A 224 2.43 -17.04 -8.75
CA VAL A 224 1.90 -18.41 -8.66
C VAL A 224 1.98 -19.06 -10.04
N SER A 225 2.68 -20.19 -10.15
CA SER A 225 2.85 -20.93 -11.40
C SER A 225 3.10 -22.41 -11.13
N SER A 226 2.81 -23.27 -12.10
CA SER A 226 3.29 -24.66 -12.09
C SER A 226 4.80 -24.77 -12.35
N ASP A 227 5.39 -23.75 -12.96
CA ASP A 227 6.84 -23.58 -13.11
C ASP A 227 7.38 -22.81 -11.90
N TYR A 228 7.92 -23.56 -10.94
CA TYR A 228 8.46 -23.00 -9.70
C TYR A 228 9.61 -22.03 -9.96
N ASP A 229 10.54 -22.39 -10.86
CA ASP A 229 11.74 -21.59 -11.12
C ASP A 229 11.37 -20.24 -11.77
N ALA A 230 10.46 -20.25 -12.73
CA ALA A 230 9.95 -19.03 -13.33
C ALA A 230 9.21 -18.13 -12.32
N ALA A 231 8.42 -18.71 -11.43
CA ALA A 231 7.75 -17.96 -10.36
C ALA A 231 8.76 -17.36 -9.39
N ARG A 232 9.77 -18.14 -8.98
CA ARG A 232 10.83 -17.68 -8.09
C ARG A 232 11.60 -16.52 -8.71
N GLU A 233 12.08 -16.68 -9.95
CA GLU A 233 12.85 -15.64 -10.64
C GLU A 233 12.08 -14.31 -10.71
N ALA A 234 10.81 -14.35 -11.10
CA ALA A 234 9.96 -13.16 -11.19
C ALA A 234 9.78 -12.47 -9.84
N ALA A 235 9.50 -13.23 -8.77
CA ALA A 235 9.30 -12.68 -7.44
C ALA A 235 10.58 -12.08 -6.86
N LEU A 236 11.71 -12.80 -6.99
CA LEU A 236 13.00 -12.34 -6.50
C LEU A 236 13.47 -11.08 -7.24
N LEU A 237 13.28 -11.02 -8.55
CA LEU A 237 13.63 -9.84 -9.34
C LEU A 237 12.90 -8.58 -8.84
N GLN A 238 11.63 -8.68 -8.51
CA GLN A 238 10.87 -7.55 -7.96
C GLN A 238 11.37 -7.15 -6.56
N ALA A 239 11.58 -8.13 -5.69
CA ALA A 239 12.10 -7.87 -4.34
C ALA A 239 13.50 -7.24 -4.37
N LYS A 240 14.40 -7.72 -5.26
CA LYS A 240 15.73 -7.13 -5.46
C LYS A 240 15.64 -5.66 -5.87
N ARG A 241 14.74 -5.33 -6.81
CA ARG A 241 14.49 -3.93 -7.21
C ARG A 241 14.05 -3.08 -6.02
N ARG A 242 13.10 -3.55 -5.22
CA ARG A 242 12.63 -2.84 -4.03
C ARG A 242 13.73 -2.63 -3.00
N PHE A 243 14.55 -3.63 -2.72
CA PHE A 243 15.67 -3.51 -1.78
C PHE A 243 16.74 -2.53 -2.23
N LEU A 244 17.02 -2.44 -3.54
CA LEU A 244 17.95 -1.43 -4.05
C LEU A 244 17.49 0.01 -3.80
N TRP A 245 16.20 0.26 -3.97
CA TRP A 245 15.60 1.57 -3.67
C TRP A 245 15.41 1.79 -2.17
N TRP A 246 15.48 0.73 -1.38
CA TRP A 246 15.22 0.78 0.07
C TRP A 246 16.28 0.02 0.88
N PRO A 247 17.55 0.43 0.81
CA PRO A 247 18.67 -0.29 1.44
C PRO A 247 18.54 -0.38 2.96
N LYS A 248 17.86 0.60 3.60
CA LYS A 248 17.58 0.52 5.04
C LYS A 248 16.71 -0.67 5.42
N GLN A 249 15.80 -1.09 4.53
CA GLN A 249 15.01 -2.29 4.74
C GLN A 249 15.87 -3.55 4.58
N LEU A 250 16.76 -3.58 3.59
CA LEU A 250 17.69 -4.70 3.39
C LEU A 250 18.62 -4.90 4.61
N LYS A 251 19.08 -3.81 5.25
CA LYS A 251 19.89 -3.87 6.48
C LYS A 251 19.19 -4.55 7.65
N LEU A 252 17.86 -4.52 7.71
CA LEU A 252 17.10 -5.23 8.74
C LEU A 252 17.18 -6.76 8.61
N TYR A 253 17.59 -7.24 7.44
CA TYR A 253 17.86 -8.66 7.15
C TYR A 253 19.36 -9.01 7.23
N GLY A 254 20.20 -8.06 7.65
CA GLY A 254 21.64 -8.29 7.82
C GLY A 254 22.47 -8.16 6.55
N TYR A 255 21.93 -7.56 5.50
CA TYR A 255 22.62 -7.39 4.22
C TYR A 255 22.81 -5.92 3.85
N THR A 256 23.82 -5.66 3.03
CA THR A 256 24.12 -4.33 2.47
C THR A 256 24.43 -4.47 0.99
N VAL A 257 24.31 -3.38 0.24
CA VAL A 257 24.76 -3.24 -1.15
C VAL A 257 25.93 -2.26 -1.21
N THR A 258 26.72 -2.31 -2.27
CA THR A 258 27.93 -1.48 -2.43
C THR A 258 27.57 0.01 -2.45
N GLU A 259 26.53 0.37 -3.20
CA GLU A 259 26.02 1.73 -3.28
C GLU A 259 24.57 1.77 -2.78
N GLU A 260 24.27 2.70 -1.87
CA GLU A 260 22.97 2.85 -1.26
C GLU A 260 22.17 3.96 -1.92
N TYR A 261 21.12 3.59 -2.60
CA TYR A 261 20.13 4.51 -3.15
C TYR A 261 18.92 4.54 -2.23
N ASP A 262 18.62 5.69 -1.63
CA ASP A 262 17.44 5.83 -0.74
C ASP A 262 16.41 6.72 -1.41
N TRP A 263 15.30 6.14 -1.85
CA TRP A 263 14.21 6.87 -2.48
C TRP A 263 13.60 8.00 -1.64
N ASN A 264 13.88 8.00 -0.34
CA ASN A 264 13.52 9.16 0.50
C ASN A 264 14.32 10.43 0.16
N TYR A 265 15.39 10.31 -0.60
CA TYR A 265 16.29 11.41 -0.94
C TYR A 265 16.67 11.46 -2.41
N LEU A 266 16.34 10.42 -3.17
CA LEU A 266 16.79 10.28 -4.54
C LEU A 266 15.75 10.88 -5.51
N LEU A 267 16.26 11.63 -6.50
CA LEU A 267 15.48 12.04 -7.67
C LEU A 267 15.65 10.97 -8.75
N VAL A 268 14.56 10.52 -9.31
CA VAL A 268 14.55 9.47 -10.35
C VAL A 268 14.56 10.11 -11.72
N ASP A 269 15.58 9.79 -12.49
CA ASP A 269 15.64 10.02 -13.93
C ASP A 269 16.06 8.74 -14.64
N LYS A 270 16.26 8.84 -15.96
CA LYS A 270 16.67 7.69 -16.76
C LYS A 270 18.04 7.15 -16.33
N GLU A 271 19.00 8.03 -16.12
CA GLU A 271 20.39 7.69 -15.82
C GLU A 271 20.49 7.01 -14.45
N THR A 272 19.89 7.60 -13.43
CA THR A 272 19.79 7.03 -12.08
C THR A 272 19.11 5.67 -12.08
N SER A 273 18.02 5.53 -12.82
CA SER A 273 17.28 4.26 -12.91
C SER A 273 18.09 3.15 -13.59
N GLU A 274 18.91 3.48 -14.58
CA GLU A 274 19.81 2.54 -15.26
C GLU A 274 21.01 2.18 -14.37
N GLU A 275 21.56 3.12 -13.61
CA GLU A 275 22.66 2.89 -12.68
C GLU A 275 22.26 1.94 -11.57
N ILE A 276 21.15 2.20 -10.89
CA ILE A 276 20.64 1.34 -9.81
C ILE A 276 20.45 -0.09 -10.28
N ARG A 277 20.00 -0.31 -11.51
CA ARG A 277 19.80 -1.66 -12.05
C ARG A 277 21.08 -2.49 -12.16
N LYS A 278 22.25 -1.88 -12.28
CA LYS A 278 23.53 -2.58 -12.34
C LYS A 278 23.83 -3.35 -11.05
N HIS A 279 23.31 -2.86 -9.92
CA HIS A 279 23.54 -3.43 -8.60
C HIS A 279 22.52 -4.52 -8.21
N ILE A 280 21.61 -4.89 -9.11
CA ILE A 280 20.50 -5.81 -8.78
C ILE A 280 20.97 -7.19 -8.32
N LEU A 281 22.14 -7.64 -8.82
CA LEU A 281 22.72 -8.94 -8.46
C LEU A 281 23.43 -8.93 -7.08
N GLU A 282 23.67 -7.75 -6.51
CA GLU A 282 24.25 -7.62 -5.17
C GLU A 282 23.24 -7.95 -4.07
N VAL A 283 21.93 -7.88 -4.38
CA VAL A 283 20.88 -8.20 -3.40
C VAL A 283 20.75 -9.73 -3.29
N PRO A 284 20.98 -10.30 -2.09
CA PRO A 284 20.94 -11.74 -1.91
C PRO A 284 19.54 -12.31 -2.11
N ASP A 285 19.45 -13.45 -2.83
CA ASP A 285 18.19 -14.19 -3.04
C ASP A 285 17.49 -14.49 -1.70
N LYS A 286 18.26 -14.90 -0.70
CA LYS A 286 17.72 -15.26 0.63
C LYS A 286 16.90 -14.12 1.28
N ALA A 287 17.36 -12.88 1.18
CA ALA A 287 16.60 -11.73 1.67
C ALA A 287 15.27 -11.56 0.92
N CYS A 288 15.29 -11.81 -0.39
CA CYS A 288 14.12 -11.71 -1.26
C CYS A 288 13.10 -12.82 -1.00
N GLU A 289 13.56 -14.06 -0.81
CA GLU A 289 12.70 -15.20 -0.49
C GLU A 289 11.92 -15.00 0.81
N ASP A 290 12.51 -14.34 1.79
CA ASP A 290 11.86 -14.09 3.07
C ASP A 290 10.65 -13.14 2.96
N VAL A 291 10.63 -12.26 1.96
CA VAL A 291 9.64 -11.16 1.80
C VAL A 291 8.74 -11.30 0.57
N THR A 292 8.72 -12.48 -0.07
CA THR A 292 7.92 -12.73 -1.28
C THR A 292 7.06 -13.99 -1.13
N ILE A 293 6.03 -14.11 -1.96
CA ILE A 293 5.19 -15.31 -2.09
C ILE A 293 5.32 -15.83 -3.52
N PHE A 294 5.87 -17.02 -3.71
CA PHE A 294 6.07 -17.58 -5.04
C PHE A 294 6.07 -19.12 -5.03
N GLY A 295 5.90 -19.69 -6.19
CA GLY A 295 5.98 -21.14 -6.44
C GLY A 295 4.66 -21.72 -6.92
N THR A 296 4.44 -22.99 -6.59
CA THR A 296 3.17 -23.68 -6.83
C THR A 296 2.06 -23.13 -5.90
N ALA A 297 0.84 -23.59 -6.09
CA ALA A 297 -0.24 -23.21 -5.17
C ALA A 297 0.04 -23.65 -3.73
N GLU A 298 0.61 -24.83 -3.57
CA GLU A 298 0.98 -25.43 -2.29
C GLU A 298 2.07 -24.60 -1.58
N ASP A 299 3.12 -24.19 -2.31
CA ASP A 299 4.17 -23.33 -1.77
C ASP A 299 3.61 -21.98 -1.31
N CYS A 300 2.70 -21.39 -2.09
CA CYS A 300 2.05 -20.13 -1.76
C CYS A 300 1.14 -20.25 -0.53
N ILE A 301 0.37 -21.35 -0.40
CA ILE A 301 -0.45 -21.63 0.78
C ILE A 301 0.44 -21.70 2.04
N GLU A 302 1.52 -22.49 2.00
CA GLU A 302 2.44 -22.59 3.14
C GLU A 302 3.02 -21.23 3.55
N LYS A 303 3.38 -20.40 2.56
CA LYS A 303 3.92 -19.06 2.83
C LYS A 303 2.87 -18.12 3.42
N ILE A 304 1.64 -18.13 2.89
CA ILE A 304 0.51 -17.34 3.42
C ILE A 304 0.20 -17.76 4.86
N GLU A 305 0.18 -19.05 5.18
CA GLU A 305 -0.02 -19.53 6.54
C GLU A 305 1.02 -18.96 7.53
N LYS A 306 2.29 -18.87 7.11
CA LYS A 306 3.34 -18.26 7.93
C LYS A 306 3.05 -16.79 8.22
N TYR A 307 2.56 -16.04 7.24
CA TYR A 307 2.13 -14.65 7.43
C TYR A 307 0.90 -14.53 8.33
N LEU A 308 -0.10 -15.40 8.17
CA LEU A 308 -1.28 -15.42 9.04
C LEU A 308 -0.91 -15.68 10.51
N LYS A 309 -0.01 -16.65 10.76
CA LYS A 309 0.53 -16.93 12.11
C LYS A 309 1.27 -15.74 12.72
N SER A 310 1.82 -14.84 11.89
CA SER A 310 2.50 -13.62 12.34
C SER A 310 1.55 -12.42 12.54
N GLY A 311 0.24 -12.61 12.39
CA GLY A 311 -0.79 -11.60 12.62
C GLY A 311 -1.25 -10.83 11.39
N VAL A 312 -0.79 -11.17 10.18
CA VAL A 312 -1.32 -10.61 8.93
C VAL A 312 -2.77 -11.04 8.77
N THR A 313 -3.63 -10.11 8.37
CA THR A 313 -5.08 -10.36 8.17
C THR A 313 -5.55 -10.03 6.77
N HIS A 314 -4.74 -9.31 5.99
CA HIS A 314 -5.07 -8.87 4.64
C HIS A 314 -3.82 -8.94 3.76
N PHE A 315 -3.94 -9.52 2.57
CA PHE A 315 -2.86 -9.56 1.58
C PHE A 315 -3.17 -8.59 0.44
N GLU A 316 -2.21 -7.75 0.10
CA GLU A 316 -2.17 -6.96 -1.12
C GLU A 316 -1.12 -7.57 -2.04
N PHE A 317 -1.56 -8.39 -2.99
CA PHE A 317 -0.67 -9.06 -3.92
C PHE A 317 -0.20 -8.13 -5.03
N GLU A 318 1.10 -7.86 -5.08
CA GLU A 318 1.77 -7.29 -6.26
C GLU A 318 2.12 -8.44 -7.20
N ILE A 319 1.23 -8.75 -8.16
CA ILE A 319 1.41 -9.88 -9.06
C ILE A 319 2.55 -9.60 -10.05
N VAL A 320 3.60 -10.42 -10.03
CA VAL A 320 4.83 -10.22 -10.82
C VAL A 320 5.05 -11.25 -11.94
N SER A 321 4.13 -12.17 -12.09
CA SER A 321 4.01 -13.16 -13.18
C SER A 321 2.81 -12.82 -14.09
N PRO A 322 2.46 -13.64 -15.09
CA PRO A 322 1.28 -13.37 -15.92
C PRO A 322 0.01 -13.18 -15.09
N TYR A 323 -0.54 -11.97 -15.11
CA TYR A 323 -1.59 -11.53 -14.17
C TYR A 323 -2.83 -12.43 -14.19
N LYS A 324 -3.37 -12.71 -15.40
CA LYS A 324 -4.60 -13.51 -15.55
C LYS A 324 -4.44 -14.93 -15.02
N GLU A 325 -3.29 -15.56 -15.28
CA GLU A 325 -3.00 -16.92 -14.83
C GLU A 325 -2.82 -16.95 -13.31
N THR A 326 -2.03 -16.05 -12.77
CA THR A 326 -1.79 -15.97 -11.33
C THR A 326 -3.08 -15.69 -10.56
N CYS A 327 -3.91 -14.74 -11.00
CA CYS A 327 -5.22 -14.48 -10.37
C CYS A 327 -6.11 -15.72 -10.40
N ARG A 328 -6.14 -16.45 -11.53
CA ARG A 328 -6.91 -17.68 -11.64
C ARG A 328 -6.41 -18.75 -10.66
N LEU A 329 -5.11 -19.00 -10.59
CA LEU A 329 -4.53 -19.98 -9.66
C LEU A 329 -4.74 -19.59 -8.20
N LEU A 330 -4.60 -18.31 -7.86
CA LEU A 330 -4.94 -17.80 -6.53
C LEU A 330 -6.39 -18.11 -6.18
N ASN A 331 -7.32 -17.77 -7.07
CA ASN A 331 -8.76 -17.93 -6.82
C ASN A 331 -9.20 -19.40 -6.80
N GLU A 332 -8.66 -20.26 -7.67
CA GLU A 332 -9.09 -21.66 -7.79
C GLU A 332 -8.43 -22.58 -6.76
N LYS A 333 -7.17 -22.30 -6.37
CA LYS A 333 -6.36 -23.25 -5.61
C LYS A 333 -5.83 -22.73 -4.27
N VAL A 334 -5.60 -21.41 -4.15
CA VAL A 334 -4.96 -20.85 -2.96
C VAL A 334 -5.99 -20.28 -1.99
N ILE A 335 -6.81 -19.32 -2.45
CA ILE A 335 -7.79 -18.61 -1.60
C ILE A 335 -8.81 -19.56 -0.95
N PRO A 336 -9.36 -20.57 -1.64
CA PRO A 336 -10.33 -21.50 -1.04
C PRO A 336 -9.80 -22.28 0.18
N HIS A 337 -8.48 -22.41 0.30
CA HIS A 337 -7.86 -23.02 1.48
C HIS A 337 -8.09 -22.21 2.78
N PHE A 338 -8.36 -20.91 2.66
CA PHE A 338 -8.49 -19.97 3.77
C PHE A 338 -9.95 -19.48 3.98
N ALA A 339 -10.91 -20.00 3.20
CA ALA A 339 -12.33 -19.60 3.23
C ALA A 339 -13.10 -20.19 4.42
#